data_808993ce80d8286ac6522def7bae3187
#
_entry.id   808993ce80d8286ac6522def7bae3187
#
_cell.length_a   1.000
_cell.length_b   1.000
_cell.length_c   1.000
_cell.angle_alpha   90.00
_cell.angle_beta   90.00
_cell.angle_gamma   90.00
#
_symmetry.space_group_name_H-M   'P 1'
#
loop_
_entity.id
_entity.type
_entity.pdbx_description
1 polymer ?
#
loop_
_entity_poly.entity_id
_entity_poly.type
_entity_poly.pdbx_seq_one_letter_code
_entity_poly.pdbx_strand_id
1 'polypeptide(L)'
;VLVVKRPKGINVHPIQRGGILTREAREALLEWADGYSVCDFCFEGRVDLIQKPPILEFKEEVAEFLGMDDVRFTAGARHAKFAVMNSFRGTVVLDSLAHYTSYIAAELSGLKVYEVPNSGYPEFKVDPQDYAKIFDKVREETGKYPSLALLTHVDYRYGNLNDAKRVGEICQEYGIPFLLNTAYTSGVMEVDGKKLKADFIVGSGHKSWAATAPIGILAIEQNQAAKVLRTSLTRGNWSGRAFTKKEISLFGCSPVFGLPLITLMLSFPTVLKRVKRWEEEIEKVRWFVREMEKIEGMRALGERPRRHTLVQFESPSFHLIAMKHRRKGFFLYDELKKRGIIGIHPGMTKNFKLNIYALSWDEIGKVVEAFKDIAEKYGIEVED
;
A
#
# COMPACT_ATOMS: atom_id res chain seq x y z
N VAL A 1 15.98 -31.08 -7.98
CA VAL A 1 15.31 -29.91 -8.58
C VAL A 1 14.23 -29.45 -7.62
N LEU A 2 14.34 -28.22 -7.12
CA LEU A 2 13.33 -27.60 -6.24
C LEU A 2 12.09 -27.25 -7.07
N VAL A 3 11.02 -28.03 -6.96
CA VAL A 3 9.77 -27.70 -7.64
C VAL A 3 8.91 -26.84 -6.72
N VAL A 4 8.87 -25.55 -6.96
CA VAL A 4 7.96 -24.64 -6.27
C VAL A 4 6.60 -24.66 -6.96
N LYS A 5 5.64 -25.35 -6.35
CA LYS A 5 4.25 -25.34 -6.83
C LYS A 5 3.47 -24.19 -6.17
N ARG A 6 2.79 -23.40 -6.97
CA ARG A 6 1.87 -22.39 -6.45
C ARG A 6 0.73 -23.08 -5.70
N PRO A 7 0.43 -22.72 -4.44
CA PRO A 7 -0.74 -23.25 -3.75
C PRO A 7 -2.01 -22.93 -4.53
N LYS A 8 -2.91 -23.94 -4.66
CA LYS A 8 -4.25 -23.74 -5.22
C LYS A 8 -5.21 -23.45 -4.05
N GLY A 9 -6.16 -22.57 -4.28
CA GLY A 9 -7.19 -22.23 -3.28
C GLY A 9 -7.60 -20.77 -3.33
N ILE A 10 -8.64 -20.44 -2.55
CA ILE A 10 -9.10 -19.06 -2.34
C ILE A 10 -8.05 -18.32 -1.52
N ASN A 11 -7.45 -17.32 -2.10
CA ASN A 11 -6.34 -16.59 -1.48
C ASN A 11 -6.87 -15.35 -0.73
N VAL A 12 -6.72 -15.34 0.58
CA VAL A 12 -7.10 -14.21 1.46
C VAL A 12 -5.90 -13.43 1.98
N HIS A 13 -4.74 -13.55 1.33
CA HIS A 13 -3.51 -12.92 1.78
C HIS A 13 -3.63 -11.39 1.81
N PRO A 14 -3.32 -10.74 2.95
CA PRO A 14 -3.59 -9.32 3.16
C PRO A 14 -2.89 -8.39 2.16
N ILE A 15 -1.72 -8.76 1.67
CA ILE A 15 -0.91 -7.89 0.79
C ILE A 15 -1.26 -8.08 -0.68
N GLN A 16 -1.60 -9.31 -1.10
CA GLN A 16 -1.56 -9.71 -2.51
C GLN A 16 -2.86 -9.47 -3.30
N ARG A 17 -4.00 -9.21 -2.64
CA ARG A 17 -5.29 -9.22 -3.34
C ARG A 17 -5.38 -8.17 -4.46
N GLY A 18 -5.06 -6.92 -4.18
CA GLY A 18 -5.04 -5.87 -5.20
C GLY A 18 -3.87 -5.96 -6.20
N GLY A 19 -2.86 -6.79 -5.90
CA GLY A 19 -1.67 -7.01 -6.74
C GLY A 19 -1.74 -8.26 -7.63
N ILE A 20 -2.87 -8.98 -7.66
CA ILE A 20 -3.02 -10.14 -8.55
C ILE A 20 -3.00 -9.66 -10.00
N LEU A 21 -2.06 -10.20 -10.78
CA LEU A 21 -1.86 -9.82 -12.18
C LEU A 21 -3.08 -10.13 -13.04
N THR A 22 -3.38 -9.23 -13.96
CA THR A 22 -4.33 -9.49 -15.06
C THR A 22 -3.80 -10.59 -15.98
N ARG A 23 -4.63 -11.06 -16.90
CA ARG A 23 -4.23 -12.05 -17.89
C ARG A 23 -3.13 -11.48 -18.80
N GLU A 24 -3.34 -10.28 -19.30
CA GLU A 24 -2.43 -9.57 -20.21
C GLU A 24 -1.06 -9.33 -19.55
N ALA A 25 -1.06 -8.90 -18.29
CA ALA A 25 0.18 -8.74 -17.54
C ALA A 25 0.91 -10.08 -17.31
N ARG A 26 0.19 -11.21 -17.18
CA ARG A 26 0.81 -12.54 -17.06
C ARG A 26 1.44 -13.00 -18.38
N GLU A 27 0.78 -12.76 -19.49
CA GLU A 27 1.29 -13.09 -20.83
C GLU A 27 2.57 -12.29 -21.10
N ALA A 28 2.60 -10.99 -20.78
CA ALA A 28 3.79 -10.15 -20.90
C ALA A 28 4.98 -10.62 -20.06
N LEU A 29 4.74 -11.31 -18.94
CA LEU A 29 5.86 -11.87 -18.16
C LEU A 29 6.73 -12.85 -18.95
N LEU A 30 6.14 -13.58 -19.90
CA LEU A 30 6.87 -14.54 -20.73
C LEU A 30 7.66 -13.85 -21.85
N GLU A 31 7.15 -12.76 -22.37
CA GLU A 31 7.77 -12.01 -23.47
C GLU A 31 8.88 -11.06 -22.97
N TRP A 32 8.72 -10.48 -21.77
CA TRP A 32 9.59 -9.43 -21.24
C TRP A 32 10.43 -9.87 -20.04
N ALA A 33 10.58 -11.19 -19.80
CA ALA A 33 11.30 -11.72 -18.65
C ALA A 33 12.83 -11.52 -18.68
N ASP A 34 13.39 -11.23 -19.83
CA ASP A 34 14.83 -11.18 -20.07
C ASP A 34 15.54 -9.94 -19.51
N GLY A 35 14.90 -9.23 -18.56
CA GLY A 35 15.55 -8.17 -17.78
C GLY A 35 15.74 -6.85 -18.52
N TYR A 36 14.91 -6.55 -19.50
CA TYR A 36 14.92 -5.26 -20.19
C TYR A 36 14.72 -4.12 -19.19
N SER A 37 15.60 -3.12 -19.31
CA SER A 37 15.48 -1.89 -18.52
C SER A 37 14.96 -0.76 -19.38
N VAL A 38 14.10 0.07 -18.78
CA VAL A 38 13.62 1.32 -19.37
C VAL A 38 14.04 2.49 -18.52
N CYS A 39 14.29 3.61 -19.14
CA CYS A 39 14.62 4.86 -18.49
C CYS A 39 13.45 5.83 -18.70
N ASP A 40 12.79 6.24 -17.63
CA ASP A 40 11.72 7.21 -17.70
C ASP A 40 12.17 8.64 -18.00
N PHE A 41 13.48 8.88 -17.93
CA PHE A 41 14.07 10.14 -18.32
C PHE A 41 14.10 10.35 -19.84
N CYS A 42 14.45 9.32 -20.61
CA CYS A 42 14.46 9.38 -22.07
C CYS A 42 13.16 8.85 -22.68
N PHE A 43 12.26 8.28 -21.87
CA PHE A 43 10.98 7.67 -22.28
C PHE A 43 11.12 6.59 -23.36
N GLU A 44 12.32 6.08 -23.51
CA GLU A 44 12.68 5.06 -24.50
C GLU A 44 13.21 3.84 -23.77
N GLY A 45 12.81 2.68 -24.24
CA GLY A 45 13.48 1.44 -23.87
C GLY A 45 14.88 1.42 -24.48
N ARG A 46 15.86 0.89 -23.76
CA ARG A 46 17.19 0.63 -24.35
C ARG A 46 17.17 -0.42 -25.46
N VAL A 47 16.05 -1.05 -25.65
CA VAL A 47 15.83 -2.07 -26.65
C VAL A 47 14.74 -1.55 -27.56
N ASP A 48 14.98 -1.59 -28.84
CA ASP A 48 14.06 -1.16 -29.89
C ASP A 48 12.66 -1.81 -29.82
N LEU A 49 12.52 -2.78 -28.92
CA LEU A 49 11.29 -3.53 -28.68
C LEU A 49 10.27 -2.80 -27.77
N ILE A 50 10.69 -1.80 -26.96
CA ILE A 50 9.76 -1.04 -26.11
C ILE A 50 9.35 0.26 -26.81
N GLN A 51 8.80 0.13 -27.97
CA GLN A 51 8.31 1.29 -28.72
C GLN A 51 6.84 1.62 -28.41
N LYS A 52 6.08 0.65 -27.89
CA LYS A 52 4.65 0.82 -27.55
C LYS A 52 4.28 -0.14 -26.40
N PRO A 53 3.47 0.28 -25.42
CA PRO A 53 2.91 1.63 -25.26
C PRO A 53 3.98 2.65 -24.88
N PRO A 54 3.82 3.94 -25.28
CA PRO A 54 4.77 4.99 -24.94
C PRO A 54 4.72 5.28 -23.43
N ILE A 55 5.87 5.24 -22.78
CA ILE A 55 5.99 5.46 -21.33
C ILE A 55 5.53 6.87 -20.94
N LEU A 56 5.80 7.86 -21.78
CA LEU A 56 5.40 9.24 -21.54
C LEU A 56 3.89 9.41 -21.45
N GLU A 57 3.16 8.88 -22.44
CA GLU A 57 1.68 8.90 -22.43
C GLU A 57 1.12 8.18 -21.20
N PHE A 58 1.70 7.04 -20.85
CA PHE A 58 1.29 6.31 -19.66
C PHE A 58 1.53 7.10 -18.37
N LYS A 59 2.62 7.84 -18.26
CA LYS A 59 2.88 8.73 -17.11
C LYS A 59 1.80 9.82 -17.02
N GLU A 60 1.42 10.42 -18.13
CA GLU A 60 0.37 11.43 -18.20
C GLU A 60 -0.98 10.83 -17.78
N GLU A 61 -1.36 9.66 -18.31
CA GLU A 61 -2.57 8.93 -17.91
C GLU A 61 -2.61 8.62 -16.40
N VAL A 62 -1.49 8.17 -15.83
CA VAL A 62 -1.39 7.88 -14.39
C VAL A 62 -1.46 9.16 -13.56
N ALA A 63 -0.85 10.26 -14.02
CA ALA A 63 -0.92 11.55 -13.35
C ALA A 63 -2.37 12.06 -13.33
N GLU A 64 -3.06 12.03 -14.47
CA GLU A 64 -4.47 12.39 -14.59
C GLU A 64 -5.36 11.52 -13.68
N PHE A 65 -5.16 10.21 -13.72
CA PHE A 65 -5.90 9.25 -12.89
C PHE A 65 -5.76 9.53 -11.39
N LEU A 66 -4.60 9.99 -10.93
CA LEU A 66 -4.33 10.32 -9.54
C LEU A 66 -4.64 11.79 -9.20
N GLY A 67 -5.08 12.60 -10.17
CA GLY A 67 -5.29 14.04 -9.97
C GLY A 67 -4.01 14.79 -9.59
N MET A 68 -2.87 14.42 -10.19
CA MET A 68 -1.55 14.99 -9.93
C MET A 68 -0.93 15.52 -11.23
N ASP A 69 0.17 16.26 -11.13
CA ASP A 69 0.75 16.93 -12.30
C ASP A 69 1.90 16.15 -12.96
N ASP A 70 2.66 15.36 -12.19
CA ASP A 70 3.76 14.55 -12.73
C ASP A 70 3.86 13.21 -11.99
N VAL A 71 4.44 12.22 -12.63
CA VAL A 71 4.62 10.87 -12.09
C VAL A 71 6.05 10.37 -12.34
N ARG A 72 6.59 9.67 -11.37
CA ARG A 72 7.79 8.83 -11.53
C ARG A 72 7.48 7.41 -11.08
N PHE A 73 8.01 6.44 -11.82
CA PHE A 73 8.00 5.05 -11.40
C PHE A 73 9.28 4.73 -10.64
N THR A 74 9.17 4.01 -9.54
CA THR A 74 10.25 3.78 -8.59
C THR A 74 10.39 2.30 -8.25
N ALA A 75 11.49 1.92 -7.61
CA ALA A 75 11.71 0.55 -7.10
C ALA A 75 10.82 0.26 -5.87
N GLY A 76 9.51 0.44 -6.05
CA GLY A 76 8.48 0.25 -5.02
C GLY A 76 8.19 1.50 -4.19
N ALA A 77 7.07 1.48 -3.47
CA ALA A 77 6.62 2.57 -2.60
C ALA A 77 7.65 2.96 -1.52
N ARG A 78 8.57 2.08 -1.16
CA ARG A 78 9.67 2.38 -0.23
C ARG A 78 10.61 3.42 -0.80
N HIS A 79 11.03 3.22 -2.03
CA HIS A 79 11.89 4.15 -2.75
C HIS A 79 11.17 5.48 -3.01
N ALA A 80 9.90 5.43 -3.42
CA ALA A 80 9.10 6.64 -3.62
C ALA A 80 9.02 7.51 -2.35
N LYS A 81 8.75 6.91 -1.18
CA LYS A 81 8.75 7.62 0.10
C LYS A 81 10.12 8.20 0.46
N PHE A 82 11.17 7.41 0.28
CA PHE A 82 12.53 7.87 0.52
C PHE A 82 12.88 9.07 -0.39
N ALA A 83 12.54 9.02 -1.66
CA ALA A 83 12.78 10.10 -2.61
C ALA A 83 12.14 11.42 -2.16
N VAL A 84 10.90 11.36 -1.67
CA VAL A 84 10.23 12.55 -1.08
C VAL A 84 10.96 12.98 0.20
N MET A 85 11.09 12.12 1.20
CA MET A 85 11.65 12.47 2.51
C MET A 85 13.08 12.99 2.42
N ASN A 86 13.91 12.41 1.55
CA ASN A 86 15.29 12.83 1.33
C ASN A 86 15.42 14.26 0.76
N SER A 87 14.33 14.82 0.27
CA SER A 87 14.26 16.19 -0.24
C SER A 87 13.92 17.23 0.83
N PHE A 88 13.63 16.78 2.04
CA PHE A 88 13.28 17.62 3.20
C PHE A 88 14.36 17.57 4.28
N ARG A 89 14.33 18.53 5.19
CA ARG A 89 15.23 18.62 6.36
C ARG A 89 14.43 19.07 7.57
N GLY A 90 14.87 18.70 8.76
CA GLY A 90 14.23 19.07 10.02
C GLY A 90 13.32 17.98 10.56
N THR A 91 12.02 18.21 10.61
CA THR A 91 11.08 17.27 11.24
C THR A 91 10.02 16.78 10.26
N VAL A 92 9.54 15.57 10.48
CA VAL A 92 8.41 14.96 9.77
C VAL A 92 7.37 14.48 10.78
N VAL A 93 6.10 14.71 10.49
CA VAL A 93 4.98 14.18 11.29
C VAL A 93 4.38 13.00 10.56
N LEU A 94 4.26 11.85 11.24
CA LEU A 94 3.70 10.59 10.72
C LEU A 94 2.51 10.17 11.57
N ASP A 95 1.53 9.48 10.97
CA ASP A 95 0.56 8.73 11.77
C ASP A 95 1.23 7.57 12.52
N SER A 96 0.79 7.27 13.75
CA SER A 96 1.36 6.20 14.60
C SER A 96 1.14 4.78 14.07
N LEU A 97 0.34 4.63 13.00
CA LEU A 97 0.12 3.38 12.29
C LEU A 97 0.89 3.31 10.97
N ALA A 98 1.73 4.31 10.69
CA ALA A 98 2.54 4.34 9.49
C ALA A 98 3.41 3.07 9.38
N HIS A 99 3.56 2.60 8.15
CA HIS A 99 4.39 1.44 7.89
C HIS A 99 5.84 1.70 8.29
N TYR A 100 6.51 0.74 8.93
CA TYR A 100 7.90 0.89 9.42
C TYR A 100 8.86 1.50 8.39
N THR A 101 8.64 1.26 7.08
CA THR A 101 9.47 1.87 6.03
C THR A 101 9.33 3.39 5.93
N SER A 102 8.33 4.00 6.54
CA SER A 102 8.23 5.47 6.63
C SER A 102 9.19 6.00 7.69
N TYR A 103 9.33 5.30 8.82
CA TYR A 103 10.32 5.63 9.86
C TYR A 103 11.75 5.45 9.35
N ILE A 104 12.02 4.34 8.67
CA ILE A 104 13.35 4.08 8.08
C ILE A 104 13.69 5.12 7.00
N ALA A 105 12.73 5.52 6.17
CA ALA A 105 12.95 6.57 5.18
C ALA A 105 13.23 7.93 5.84
N ALA A 106 12.55 8.27 6.93
CA ALA A 106 12.79 9.47 7.70
C ALA A 106 14.19 9.45 8.33
N GLU A 107 14.59 8.34 8.96
CA GLU A 107 15.91 8.16 9.56
C GLU A 107 17.02 8.32 8.52
N LEU A 108 16.94 7.62 7.38
CA LEU A 108 17.90 7.72 6.28
C LEU A 108 17.98 9.14 5.69
N SER A 109 16.90 9.92 5.80
CA SER A 109 16.82 11.30 5.34
C SER A 109 17.29 12.31 6.39
N GLY A 110 17.64 11.87 7.60
CA GLY A 110 18.02 12.72 8.72
C GLY A 110 16.86 13.58 9.28
N LEU A 111 15.61 13.10 9.13
CA LEU A 111 14.42 13.76 9.65
C LEU A 111 14.10 13.28 11.06
N LYS A 112 13.84 14.20 11.99
CA LYS A 112 13.30 13.87 13.31
C LYS A 112 11.79 13.55 13.17
N VAL A 113 11.37 12.41 13.70
CA VAL A 113 9.98 11.94 13.60
C VAL A 113 9.16 12.39 14.81
N TYR A 114 7.95 12.89 14.56
CA TYR A 114 6.87 13.05 15.53
C TYR A 114 5.67 12.22 15.08
N GLU A 115 4.97 11.64 16.04
CA GLU A 115 3.81 10.78 15.74
C GLU A 115 2.49 11.46 16.10
N VAL A 116 1.51 11.28 15.22
CA VAL A 116 0.10 11.54 15.52
C VAL A 116 -0.46 10.28 16.18
N PRO A 117 -1.02 10.36 17.39
CA PRO A 117 -1.56 9.20 18.10
C PRO A 117 -2.79 8.63 17.39
N ASN A 118 -3.15 7.41 17.75
CA ASN A 118 -4.43 6.81 17.42
C ASN A 118 -5.26 6.58 18.71
N SER A 119 -6.56 6.30 18.55
CA SER A 119 -7.51 6.13 19.66
C SER A 119 -7.26 4.90 20.56
N GLY A 120 -6.33 4.03 20.18
CA GLY A 120 -6.11 2.76 20.87
C GLY A 120 -7.20 1.73 20.58
N TYR A 121 -7.15 0.63 21.36
CA TYR A 121 -8.09 -0.49 21.24
C TYR A 121 -9.54 -0.05 21.51
N PRO A 122 -10.53 -0.55 20.77
CA PRO A 122 -10.39 -1.52 19.66
C PRO A 122 -10.33 -0.89 18.26
N GLU A 123 -10.51 0.40 18.14
CA GLU A 123 -10.73 1.08 16.86
C GLU A 123 -9.44 1.56 16.19
N PHE A 124 -8.45 1.96 16.96
CA PHE A 124 -7.15 2.43 16.48
C PHE A 124 -7.27 3.52 15.39
N LYS A 125 -8.21 4.43 15.53
CA LYS A 125 -8.42 5.53 14.59
C LYS A 125 -7.43 6.66 14.81
N VAL A 126 -6.97 7.26 13.74
CA VAL A 126 -6.22 8.53 13.75
C VAL A 126 -7.22 9.67 13.58
N ASP A 127 -7.25 10.60 14.55
CA ASP A 127 -8.03 11.82 14.44
C ASP A 127 -7.26 12.83 13.58
N PRO A 128 -7.82 13.33 12.46
CA PRO A 128 -7.17 14.36 11.66
C PRO A 128 -6.79 15.62 12.44
N GLN A 129 -7.57 16.00 13.45
CA GLN A 129 -7.29 17.21 14.25
C GLN A 129 -6.02 17.09 15.10
N ASP A 130 -5.59 15.87 15.40
CA ASP A 130 -4.35 15.65 16.13
C ASP A 130 -3.11 16.03 15.31
N TYR A 131 -3.22 16.10 13.97
CA TYR A 131 -2.13 16.65 13.14
C TYR A 131 -1.84 18.11 13.50
N ALA A 132 -2.87 18.97 13.63
CA ALA A 132 -2.70 20.35 14.04
C ALA A 132 -2.02 20.47 15.40
N LYS A 133 -2.48 19.67 16.38
CA LYS A 133 -1.88 19.65 17.73
C LYS A 133 -0.40 19.26 17.70
N ILE A 134 -0.05 18.26 16.88
CA ILE A 134 1.35 17.83 16.75
C ILE A 134 2.18 18.88 15.99
N PHE A 135 1.61 19.57 15.00
CA PHE A 135 2.31 20.66 14.31
C PHE A 135 2.65 21.81 15.26
N ASP A 136 1.71 22.23 16.11
CA ASP A 136 1.93 23.25 17.13
C ASP A 136 2.98 22.80 18.15
N LYS A 137 2.90 21.56 18.64
CA LYS A 137 3.90 20.97 19.53
C LYS A 137 5.31 20.98 18.91
N VAL A 138 5.44 20.60 17.62
CA VAL A 138 6.73 20.63 16.92
C VAL A 138 7.27 22.06 16.86
N ARG A 139 6.42 23.04 16.58
CA ARG A 139 6.81 24.46 16.55
C ARG A 139 7.26 24.96 17.91
N GLU A 140 6.55 24.61 18.98
CA GLU A 140 6.93 24.95 20.36
C GLU A 140 8.30 24.37 20.75
N GLU A 141 8.54 23.09 20.44
CA GLU A 141 9.77 22.39 20.78
C GLU A 141 10.99 22.75 19.91
N THR A 142 10.77 23.13 18.66
CA THR A 142 11.86 23.30 17.66
C THR A 142 11.98 24.71 17.10
N GLY A 143 11.03 25.59 17.38
CA GLY A 143 10.93 26.94 16.82
C GLY A 143 10.41 26.99 15.38
N LYS A 144 10.09 25.85 14.76
CA LYS A 144 9.63 25.75 13.37
C LYS A 144 8.54 24.68 13.22
N TYR A 145 7.63 24.91 12.29
CA TYR A 145 6.70 23.86 11.87
C TYR A 145 7.42 22.68 11.20
N PRO A 146 6.82 21.47 11.21
CA PRO A 146 7.39 20.34 10.50
C PRO A 146 7.53 20.63 9.01
N SER A 147 8.57 20.07 8.40
CA SER A 147 8.87 20.27 6.99
C SER A 147 8.05 19.39 6.06
N LEU A 148 7.44 18.32 6.61
CA LEU A 148 6.63 17.34 5.88
C LEU A 148 5.64 16.68 6.85
N ALA A 149 4.43 16.42 6.38
CA ALA A 149 3.47 15.53 7.03
C ALA A 149 3.22 14.30 6.15
N LEU A 150 3.07 13.13 6.76
CA LEU A 150 2.68 11.88 6.08
C LEU A 150 1.45 11.29 6.75
N LEU A 151 0.50 10.86 5.93
CA LEU A 151 -0.62 10.03 6.34
C LEU A 151 -0.61 8.72 5.56
N THR A 152 -0.81 7.61 6.26
CA THR A 152 -1.11 6.33 5.64
C THR A 152 -2.61 6.26 5.34
N HIS A 153 -2.99 6.30 4.07
CA HIS A 153 -4.40 6.35 3.65
C HIS A 153 -5.20 5.17 4.20
N VAL A 154 -4.66 3.95 4.05
CA VAL A 154 -5.15 2.77 4.77
C VAL A 154 -4.01 2.16 5.55
N ASP A 155 -4.15 2.08 6.87
CA ASP A 155 -3.13 1.45 7.69
C ASP A 155 -3.04 -0.06 7.42
N TYR A 156 -1.81 -0.56 7.41
CA TYR A 156 -1.55 -1.96 7.08
C TYR A 156 -1.91 -2.94 8.21
N ARG A 157 -2.19 -2.43 9.40
CA ARG A 157 -2.40 -3.24 10.60
C ARG A 157 -3.87 -3.58 10.80
N TYR A 158 -4.73 -2.58 10.83
CA TYR A 158 -6.16 -2.71 11.10
C TYR A 158 -7.04 -2.48 9.86
N GLY A 159 -6.46 -1.91 8.80
CA GLY A 159 -7.18 -1.60 7.57
C GLY A 159 -8.15 -0.41 7.72
N ASN A 160 -7.87 0.53 8.61
CA ASN A 160 -8.66 1.76 8.74
C ASN A 160 -8.39 2.68 7.55
N LEU A 161 -9.45 3.22 6.97
CA LEU A 161 -9.36 4.27 5.95
C LEU A 161 -9.35 5.62 6.66
N ASN A 162 -8.21 6.28 6.67
CA ASN A 162 -8.02 7.58 7.31
C ASN A 162 -8.61 8.71 6.46
N ASP A 163 -9.07 9.78 7.11
CA ASP A 163 -9.59 10.97 6.45
C ASP A 163 -8.46 11.84 5.86
N ALA A 164 -7.99 11.41 4.68
CA ALA A 164 -6.90 12.07 3.98
C ALA A 164 -7.27 13.50 3.55
N LYS A 165 -8.56 13.75 3.24
CA LYS A 165 -9.02 15.08 2.84
C LYS A 165 -8.85 16.07 3.99
N ARG A 166 -9.32 15.73 5.19
CA ARG A 166 -9.22 16.62 6.34
C ARG A 166 -7.77 16.85 6.78
N VAL A 167 -6.93 15.80 6.74
CA VAL A 167 -5.49 15.97 6.99
C VAL A 167 -4.84 16.88 5.95
N GLY A 168 -5.18 16.71 4.67
CA GLY A 168 -4.68 17.58 3.60
C GLY A 168 -5.09 19.06 3.77
N GLU A 169 -6.34 19.32 4.18
CA GLU A 169 -6.82 20.66 4.50
C GLU A 169 -6.02 21.28 5.65
N ILE A 170 -5.79 20.53 6.74
CA ILE A 170 -4.96 20.98 7.87
C ILE A 170 -3.53 21.27 7.41
N CYS A 171 -2.93 20.39 6.62
CA CYS A 171 -1.59 20.62 6.08
C CYS A 171 -1.52 21.91 5.26
N GLN A 172 -2.55 22.18 4.43
CA GLN A 172 -2.65 23.39 3.64
C GLN A 172 -2.81 24.65 4.52
N GLU A 173 -3.64 24.59 5.58
CA GLU A 173 -3.82 25.67 6.57
C GLU A 173 -2.49 26.06 7.24
N TYR A 174 -1.63 25.08 7.53
CA TYR A 174 -0.33 25.28 8.16
C TYR A 174 0.83 25.51 7.17
N GLY A 175 0.58 25.40 5.87
CA GLY A 175 1.61 25.51 4.83
C GLY A 175 2.64 24.37 4.85
N ILE A 176 2.25 23.18 5.31
CA ILE A 176 3.09 21.99 5.44
C ILE A 176 2.83 21.06 4.26
N PRO A 177 3.85 20.68 3.47
CA PRO A 177 3.71 19.70 2.41
C PRO A 177 3.16 18.35 2.90
N PHE A 178 2.23 17.78 2.13
CA PHE A 178 1.50 16.57 2.50
C PHE A 178 1.83 15.37 1.60
N LEU A 179 2.37 14.31 2.19
CA LEU A 179 2.64 13.01 1.57
C LEU A 179 1.57 12.00 1.94
N LEU A 180 0.78 11.57 0.98
CA LEU A 180 -0.24 10.54 1.14
C LEU A 180 0.28 9.18 0.69
N ASN A 181 0.40 8.23 1.62
CA ASN A 181 0.80 6.86 1.32
C ASN A 181 -0.42 6.01 0.95
N THR A 182 -0.61 5.77 -0.32
CA THR A 182 -1.75 5.05 -0.91
C THR A 182 -1.42 3.61 -1.32
N ALA A 183 -0.44 2.99 -0.68
CA ALA A 183 0.06 1.66 -1.09
C ALA A 183 -1.04 0.57 -1.19
N TYR A 184 -2.14 0.71 -0.45
CA TYR A 184 -3.28 -0.21 -0.48
C TYR A 184 -4.53 0.35 -1.17
N THR A 185 -4.51 1.59 -1.65
CA THR A 185 -5.73 2.27 -2.10
C THR A 185 -5.71 2.71 -3.56
N SER A 186 -4.67 3.38 -4.03
CA SER A 186 -4.68 4.10 -5.30
C SER A 186 -4.98 3.27 -6.57
N GLY A 187 -4.84 1.96 -6.50
CA GLY A 187 -5.20 1.09 -7.63
C GLY A 187 -6.43 0.22 -7.39
N VAL A 188 -7.13 0.37 -6.26
CA VAL A 188 -8.33 -0.41 -5.93
C VAL A 188 -9.55 0.47 -5.64
N MET A 189 -9.34 1.69 -5.18
CA MET A 189 -10.38 2.71 -4.96
C MET A 189 -9.92 4.05 -5.52
N GLU A 190 -10.85 5.00 -5.70
CA GLU A 190 -10.54 6.33 -6.19
C GLU A 190 -9.60 7.07 -5.22
N VAL A 191 -8.54 7.64 -5.77
CA VAL A 191 -7.61 8.53 -5.08
C VAL A 191 -7.29 9.68 -6.01
N ASP A 192 -7.67 10.90 -5.61
CA ASP A 192 -7.46 12.13 -6.38
C ASP A 192 -6.69 13.12 -5.49
N GLY A 193 -5.43 13.39 -5.84
CA GLY A 193 -4.54 14.22 -5.05
C GLY A 193 -5.04 15.66 -4.87
N LYS A 194 -5.62 16.25 -5.91
CA LYS A 194 -6.16 17.62 -5.85
C LYS A 194 -7.35 17.70 -4.89
N LYS A 195 -8.25 16.71 -4.95
CA LYS A 195 -9.38 16.65 -3.99
C LYS A 195 -8.92 16.41 -2.56
N LEU A 196 -7.85 15.63 -2.38
CA LEU A 196 -7.30 15.27 -1.07
C LEU A 196 -6.23 16.28 -0.57
N LYS A 197 -5.92 17.30 -1.35
CA LYS A 197 -4.88 18.32 -1.03
C LYS A 197 -3.49 17.70 -0.79
N ALA A 198 -3.17 16.62 -1.49
CA ALA A 198 -1.88 15.96 -1.37
C ALA A 198 -0.85 16.59 -2.32
N ASP A 199 0.33 16.93 -1.79
CA ASP A 199 1.48 17.35 -2.61
C ASP A 199 2.19 16.15 -3.23
N PHE A 200 2.12 15.00 -2.55
CA PHE A 200 2.73 13.75 -3.01
C PHE A 200 1.79 12.58 -2.76
N ILE A 201 1.68 11.69 -3.76
CA ILE A 201 1.03 10.39 -3.63
C ILE A 201 2.07 9.30 -3.87
N VAL A 202 2.11 8.33 -2.96
CA VAL A 202 2.97 7.14 -3.10
C VAL A 202 2.13 5.89 -3.20
N GLY A 203 2.17 5.23 -4.35
CA GLY A 203 1.49 3.98 -4.65
C GLY A 203 2.40 2.75 -4.67
N SER A 204 1.81 1.56 -4.61
CA SER A 204 2.53 0.28 -4.70
C SER A 204 1.92 -0.62 -5.77
N GLY A 205 2.63 -0.82 -6.88
CA GLY A 205 2.15 -1.57 -8.02
C GLY A 205 1.75 -3.01 -7.69
N HIS A 206 2.59 -3.71 -6.93
CA HIS A 206 2.34 -5.10 -6.55
C HIS A 206 1.32 -5.29 -5.41
N LYS A 207 0.84 -4.21 -4.77
CA LYS A 207 -0.20 -4.30 -3.74
C LYS A 207 -1.58 -3.93 -4.26
N SER A 208 -1.68 -2.86 -5.04
CA SER A 208 -2.95 -2.28 -5.45
C SER A 208 -3.11 -2.02 -6.95
N TRP A 209 -2.10 -2.23 -7.79
CA TRP A 209 -2.16 -1.94 -9.23
C TRP A 209 -2.01 -3.17 -10.13
N ALA A 210 -2.15 -4.37 -9.59
CA ALA A 210 -2.03 -5.63 -10.33
C ALA A 210 -0.73 -5.76 -11.15
N ALA A 211 0.39 -5.29 -10.59
CA ALA A 211 1.70 -5.33 -11.24
C ALA A 211 2.69 -6.22 -10.47
N THR A 212 3.79 -6.59 -11.11
CA THR A 212 4.89 -7.31 -10.44
C THR A 212 5.69 -6.39 -9.52
N ALA A 213 6.39 -6.98 -8.55
CA ALA A 213 7.35 -6.27 -7.71
C ALA A 213 8.76 -6.31 -8.36
N PRO A 214 9.60 -5.30 -8.09
CA PRO A 214 9.28 -4.07 -7.38
C PRO A 214 8.83 -2.96 -8.34
N ILE A 215 7.68 -2.38 -8.11
CA ILE A 215 7.29 -1.11 -8.76
C ILE A 215 6.48 -0.25 -7.79
N GLY A 216 6.80 1.02 -7.74
CA GLY A 216 6.10 2.06 -7.01
C GLY A 216 5.75 3.22 -7.92
N ILE A 217 4.76 3.98 -7.50
CA ILE A 217 4.30 5.19 -8.17
C ILE A 217 4.58 6.34 -7.20
N LEU A 218 5.25 7.36 -7.69
CA LEU A 218 5.42 8.65 -7.04
C LEU A 218 4.73 9.69 -7.91
N ALA A 219 3.58 10.19 -7.46
CA ALA A 219 2.90 11.29 -8.12
C ALA A 219 3.13 12.57 -7.33
N ILE A 220 3.34 13.68 -8.03
CA ILE A 220 3.88 14.93 -7.47
C ILE A 220 3.07 16.10 -8.01
N GLU A 221 2.73 17.05 -7.15
CA GLU A 221 2.20 18.34 -7.55
C GLU A 221 3.32 19.25 -8.08
N GLN A 222 3.03 20.06 -9.11
CA GLN A 222 4.02 20.85 -9.85
C GLN A 222 4.85 21.78 -8.95
N ASN A 223 4.26 22.36 -7.90
CA ASN A 223 4.95 23.25 -6.96
C ASN A 223 6.05 22.55 -6.15
N GLN A 224 6.00 21.22 -6.01
CA GLN A 224 6.95 20.40 -5.27
C GLN A 224 7.98 19.70 -6.18
N ALA A 225 7.72 19.66 -7.49
CA ALA A 225 8.54 18.88 -8.44
C ALA A 225 10.01 19.31 -8.42
N ALA A 226 10.31 20.59 -8.46
CA ALA A 226 11.68 21.10 -8.46
C ALA A 226 12.49 20.70 -7.22
N LYS A 227 11.82 20.49 -6.09
CA LYS A 227 12.45 20.06 -4.83
C LYS A 227 12.80 18.58 -4.83
N VAL A 228 11.87 17.74 -5.23
CA VAL A 228 12.02 16.27 -5.19
C VAL A 228 12.81 15.75 -6.39
N LEU A 229 12.60 16.34 -7.57
CA LEU A 229 13.23 15.95 -8.83
C LEU A 229 14.50 16.75 -9.14
N ARG A 230 15.09 17.41 -8.14
CA ARG A 230 16.34 18.16 -8.34
C ARG A 230 17.43 17.29 -8.90
N THR A 231 18.20 17.85 -9.84
CA THR A 231 19.27 17.12 -10.51
C THR A 231 20.62 17.24 -9.79
N SER A 232 21.55 16.37 -10.16
CA SER A 232 22.89 16.30 -9.54
C SER A 232 23.75 17.50 -9.93
N LEU A 233 24.46 18.06 -8.95
CA LEU A 233 25.54 19.03 -9.15
C LEU A 233 26.93 18.38 -9.09
N THR A 234 26.99 17.06 -8.91
CA THR A 234 28.24 16.33 -8.76
C THR A 234 29.03 16.31 -10.08
N ARG A 235 30.33 16.51 -9.95
CA ARG A 235 31.27 16.37 -11.04
C ARG A 235 32.43 15.45 -10.62
N GLY A 236 32.79 14.52 -11.47
CA GLY A 236 33.98 13.68 -11.26
C GLY A 236 35.24 14.52 -11.25
N ASN A 237 36.04 14.46 -10.18
CA ASN A 237 37.25 15.26 -10.00
C ASN A 237 38.37 14.90 -11.00
N TRP A 238 38.43 13.65 -11.44
CA TRP A 238 39.40 13.17 -12.41
C TRP A 238 38.89 13.19 -13.84
N SER A 239 37.67 12.71 -14.07
CA SER A 239 37.07 12.56 -15.40
C SER A 239 36.44 13.85 -15.94
N GLY A 240 36.17 14.84 -15.08
CA GLY A 240 35.38 16.03 -15.40
C GLY A 240 33.91 15.78 -15.74
N ARG A 241 33.43 14.52 -15.66
CA ARG A 241 32.06 14.13 -16.00
C ARG A 241 31.06 14.81 -15.06
N ALA A 242 30.02 15.44 -15.62
CA ALA A 242 28.93 16.05 -14.91
C ALA A 242 27.63 15.25 -15.11
N PHE A 243 26.75 15.30 -14.12
CA PHE A 243 25.50 14.50 -14.09
C PHE A 243 24.26 15.39 -13.94
N THR A 244 24.29 16.57 -14.53
CA THR A 244 23.29 17.64 -14.38
C THR A 244 21.88 17.29 -14.87
N LYS A 245 21.72 16.19 -15.61
CA LYS A 245 20.42 15.68 -16.04
C LYS A 245 19.91 14.51 -15.19
N LYS A 246 20.56 14.19 -14.06
CA LYS A 246 20.25 13.02 -13.26
C LYS A 246 19.58 13.41 -11.95
N GLU A 247 18.34 12.97 -11.74
CA GLU A 247 17.55 13.24 -10.53
C GLU A 247 18.12 12.47 -9.33
N ILE A 248 18.60 13.20 -8.31
CA ILE A 248 19.38 12.57 -7.21
C ILE A 248 18.55 11.63 -6.36
N SER A 249 17.30 12.02 -6.02
CA SER A 249 16.43 11.22 -5.16
C SER A 249 15.98 9.91 -5.83
N LEU A 250 16.15 9.82 -7.15
CA LEU A 250 15.84 8.64 -7.96
C LEU A 250 17.09 7.91 -8.48
N PHE A 251 18.25 8.20 -7.90
CA PHE A 251 19.54 7.63 -8.32
C PHE A 251 19.88 7.88 -9.82
N GLY A 252 19.45 9.04 -10.32
CA GLY A 252 19.85 9.51 -11.64
C GLY A 252 18.76 9.49 -12.70
N CYS A 253 17.96 8.52 -12.75
CA CYS A 253 16.68 8.43 -13.44
C CYS A 253 15.91 7.31 -12.72
N SER A 254 14.63 7.26 -12.95
CA SER A 254 13.84 6.21 -12.33
C SER A 254 14.43 4.85 -12.71
N PRO A 255 14.89 4.04 -11.75
CA PRO A 255 15.44 2.73 -12.02
C PRO A 255 14.31 1.74 -12.29
N VAL A 256 13.57 1.99 -13.37
CA VAL A 256 12.42 1.16 -13.70
C VAL A 256 12.89 -0.07 -14.45
N PHE A 257 12.66 -1.21 -13.86
CA PHE A 257 12.82 -2.49 -14.54
C PHE A 257 11.69 -2.62 -15.58
N GLY A 258 12.03 -2.95 -16.82
CA GLY A 258 11.07 -3.02 -17.92
C GLY A 258 9.88 -3.91 -17.62
N LEU A 259 10.12 -5.09 -17.06
CA LEU A 259 9.06 -6.06 -16.76
C LEU A 259 8.02 -5.55 -15.74
N PRO A 260 8.37 -5.00 -14.57
CA PRO A 260 7.38 -4.42 -13.67
C PRO A 260 6.59 -3.26 -14.30
N LEU A 261 7.23 -2.41 -15.08
CA LEU A 261 6.56 -1.30 -15.75
C LEU A 261 5.53 -1.80 -16.76
N ILE A 262 5.90 -2.74 -17.62
CA ILE A 262 4.99 -3.30 -18.62
C ILE A 262 3.79 -3.98 -17.95
N THR A 263 4.00 -4.72 -16.87
CA THR A 263 2.88 -5.32 -16.14
C THR A 263 1.95 -4.26 -15.54
N LEU A 264 2.48 -3.14 -15.09
CA LEU A 264 1.70 -2.00 -14.60
C LEU A 264 0.87 -1.37 -15.74
N MET A 265 1.49 -1.12 -16.89
CA MET A 265 0.84 -0.53 -18.05
C MET A 265 -0.29 -1.41 -18.56
N LEU A 266 -0.06 -2.71 -18.72
CA LEU A 266 -1.07 -3.67 -19.20
C LEU A 266 -2.20 -3.93 -18.18
N SER A 267 -1.95 -3.74 -16.89
CA SER A 267 -2.99 -3.84 -15.87
C SER A 267 -3.82 -2.57 -15.70
N PHE A 268 -3.34 -1.43 -16.17
CA PHE A 268 -3.97 -0.14 -15.94
C PHE A 268 -5.42 -0.03 -16.45
N PRO A 269 -5.79 -0.53 -17.64
CA PRO A 269 -7.19 -0.55 -18.07
C PRO A 269 -8.13 -1.29 -17.10
N THR A 270 -7.62 -2.33 -16.45
CA THR A 270 -8.35 -3.05 -15.39
C THR A 270 -8.43 -2.22 -14.11
N VAL A 271 -7.37 -1.51 -13.75
CA VAL A 271 -7.35 -0.59 -12.61
C VAL A 271 -8.40 0.51 -12.77
N LEU A 272 -8.48 1.15 -13.94
CA LEU A 272 -9.49 2.18 -14.25
C LEU A 272 -10.94 1.69 -14.07
N LYS A 273 -11.20 0.42 -14.39
CA LYS A 273 -12.53 -0.19 -14.26
C LYS A 273 -12.84 -0.56 -12.80
N ARG A 274 -11.89 -1.14 -12.08
CA ARG A 274 -12.14 -1.71 -10.76
C ARG A 274 -12.29 -0.67 -9.66
N VAL A 275 -11.63 0.48 -9.78
CA VAL A 275 -11.79 1.56 -8.77
C VAL A 275 -13.22 2.08 -8.73
N LYS A 276 -13.97 2.02 -9.84
CA LYS A 276 -15.38 2.41 -9.93
C LYS A 276 -16.35 1.44 -9.24
N ARG A 277 -15.88 0.26 -8.85
CA ARG A 277 -16.68 -0.79 -8.19
C ARG A 277 -16.36 -0.92 -6.70
N TRP A 278 -15.77 0.11 -6.11
CA TRP A 278 -15.33 0.06 -4.71
C TRP A 278 -16.47 -0.17 -3.72
N GLU A 279 -17.64 0.42 -3.95
CA GLU A 279 -18.81 0.24 -3.06
C GLU A 279 -19.26 -1.22 -2.97
N GLU A 280 -19.18 -1.99 -4.06
CA GLU A 280 -19.45 -3.43 -4.04
C GLU A 280 -18.47 -4.18 -3.10
N GLU A 281 -17.19 -3.80 -3.13
CA GLU A 281 -16.19 -4.40 -2.25
C GLU A 281 -16.44 -4.03 -0.78
N ILE A 282 -16.98 -2.83 -0.50
CA ILE A 282 -17.37 -2.41 0.84
C ILE A 282 -18.57 -3.19 1.36
N GLU A 283 -19.56 -3.45 0.53
CA GLU A 283 -20.70 -4.32 0.89
C GLU A 283 -20.22 -5.73 1.27
N LYS A 284 -19.35 -6.31 0.45
CA LYS A 284 -18.74 -7.61 0.70
C LYS A 284 -17.99 -7.68 2.04
N VAL A 285 -17.15 -6.70 2.34
CA VAL A 285 -16.39 -6.71 3.59
C VAL A 285 -17.26 -6.51 4.82
N ARG A 286 -18.31 -5.70 4.72
CA ARG A 286 -19.26 -5.50 5.82
C ARG A 286 -20.03 -6.77 6.12
N TRP A 287 -20.48 -7.48 5.08
CA TRP A 287 -21.11 -8.79 5.23
C TRP A 287 -20.14 -9.81 5.82
N PHE A 288 -18.93 -9.90 5.25
CA PHE A 288 -17.88 -10.82 5.70
C PHE A 288 -17.58 -10.65 7.19
N VAL A 289 -17.42 -9.41 7.66
CA VAL A 289 -17.16 -9.13 9.09
C VAL A 289 -18.32 -9.58 9.97
N ARG A 290 -19.58 -9.29 9.59
CA ARG A 290 -20.74 -9.74 10.35
C ARG A 290 -20.80 -11.25 10.49
N GLU A 291 -20.55 -11.99 9.40
CA GLU A 291 -20.58 -13.46 9.42
C GLU A 291 -19.42 -14.06 10.22
N MET A 292 -18.25 -13.46 10.16
CA MET A 292 -17.09 -13.90 10.93
C MET A 292 -17.29 -13.65 12.45
N GLU A 293 -17.95 -12.57 12.81
CA GLU A 293 -18.20 -12.22 14.21
C GLU A 293 -19.31 -13.06 14.87
N LYS A 294 -20.04 -13.88 14.12
CA LYS A 294 -20.92 -14.93 14.65
C LYS A 294 -20.13 -16.08 15.33
N ILE A 295 -18.83 -16.20 15.08
CA ILE A 295 -17.97 -17.17 15.75
C ILE A 295 -17.60 -16.61 17.14
N GLU A 296 -17.89 -17.34 18.19
CA GLU A 296 -17.60 -16.94 19.57
C GLU A 296 -16.12 -16.48 19.73
N GLY A 297 -15.94 -15.29 20.30
CA GLY A 297 -14.64 -14.70 20.52
C GLY A 297 -13.95 -14.15 19.26
N MET A 298 -14.62 -14.13 18.10
CA MET A 298 -14.11 -13.49 16.89
C MET A 298 -14.53 -12.03 16.86
N ARG A 299 -13.58 -11.13 16.66
CA ARG A 299 -13.85 -9.70 16.57
C ARG A 299 -12.96 -9.02 15.51
N ALA A 300 -13.56 -8.26 14.63
CA ALA A 300 -12.81 -7.37 13.75
C ALA A 300 -12.33 -6.13 14.51
N LEU A 301 -11.04 -5.87 14.44
CA LEU A 301 -10.42 -4.65 14.98
C LEU A 301 -10.38 -3.55 13.93
N GLY A 302 -10.41 -2.31 14.40
CA GLY A 302 -10.39 -1.12 13.57
C GLY A 302 -11.76 -0.46 13.45
N GLU A 303 -11.87 0.48 12.52
CA GLU A 303 -13.05 1.31 12.32
C GLU A 303 -14.32 0.52 12.02
N ARG A 304 -15.45 1.08 12.44
CA ARG A 304 -16.81 0.61 12.10
C ARG A 304 -17.69 1.78 11.65
N PRO A 305 -18.48 1.59 10.58
CA PRO A 305 -18.48 0.45 9.65
C PRO A 305 -17.20 0.39 8.84
N ARG A 306 -16.84 -0.79 8.32
CA ARG A 306 -15.64 -0.96 7.48
C ARG A 306 -15.74 -0.14 6.18
N ARG A 307 -14.63 0.47 5.79
CA ARG A 307 -14.48 1.23 4.55
C ARG A 307 -13.34 0.72 3.66
N HIS A 308 -12.66 -0.37 4.10
CA HIS A 308 -11.63 -1.06 3.33
C HIS A 308 -11.70 -2.57 3.55
N THR A 309 -11.29 -3.34 2.54
CA THR A 309 -11.38 -4.81 2.49
C THR A 309 -10.30 -5.55 3.28
N LEU A 310 -9.30 -4.84 3.78
CA LEU A 310 -8.30 -5.36 4.70
C LEU A 310 -8.88 -5.39 6.11
N VAL A 311 -8.87 -6.55 6.77
CA VAL A 311 -9.44 -6.72 8.12
C VAL A 311 -8.46 -7.44 9.03
N GLN A 312 -8.23 -6.89 10.20
CA GLN A 312 -7.56 -7.55 11.30
C GLN A 312 -8.62 -8.15 12.23
N PHE A 313 -8.54 -9.45 12.48
CA PHE A 313 -9.35 -10.12 13.49
C PHE A 313 -8.52 -10.42 14.73
N GLU A 314 -9.13 -10.31 15.89
CA GLU A 314 -8.72 -11.00 17.11
C GLU A 314 -9.61 -12.22 17.33
N SER A 315 -9.04 -13.29 17.87
CA SER A 315 -9.74 -14.55 18.08
C SER A 315 -9.16 -15.31 19.28
N PRO A 316 -9.51 -14.92 20.51
CA PRO A 316 -9.08 -15.63 21.70
C PRO A 316 -9.52 -17.11 21.70
N SER A 317 -10.69 -17.44 21.18
CA SER A 317 -11.21 -18.82 21.12
C SER A 317 -10.29 -19.73 20.30
N PHE A 318 -9.90 -19.33 19.07
CA PHE A 318 -8.92 -20.07 18.30
C PHE A 318 -7.54 -20.10 18.95
N HIS A 319 -7.17 -19.08 19.68
CA HIS A 319 -5.91 -19.08 20.40
C HIS A 319 -5.88 -20.10 21.56
N LEU A 320 -6.98 -20.24 22.31
CA LEU A 320 -7.11 -21.27 23.35
C LEU A 320 -6.99 -22.69 22.78
N ILE A 321 -7.53 -22.94 21.59
CA ILE A 321 -7.33 -24.20 20.89
C ILE A 321 -5.85 -24.37 20.54
N ALA A 322 -5.22 -23.35 19.98
CA ALA A 322 -3.82 -23.41 19.58
C ALA A 322 -2.89 -23.75 20.75
N MET A 323 -3.19 -23.28 21.95
CA MET A 323 -2.40 -23.58 23.15
C MET A 323 -2.40 -25.08 23.50
N LYS A 324 -3.50 -25.79 23.22
CA LYS A 324 -3.68 -27.22 23.54
C LYS A 324 -3.41 -28.15 22.35
N HIS A 325 -3.48 -27.63 21.12
CA HIS A 325 -3.36 -28.45 19.92
C HIS A 325 -1.90 -28.83 19.63
N ARG A 326 -1.66 -30.07 19.18
CA ARG A 326 -0.30 -30.59 18.88
C ARG A 326 0.47 -29.70 17.87
N ARG A 327 -0.24 -29.08 16.92
CA ARG A 327 0.32 -28.17 15.90
C ARG A 327 0.40 -26.71 16.40
N LYS A 328 -0.02 -26.46 17.64
CA LYS A 328 -0.07 -25.12 18.24
C LYS A 328 -0.72 -24.11 17.27
N GLY A 329 -0.17 -22.94 17.11
CA GLY A 329 -0.69 -21.89 16.23
C GLY A 329 -0.83 -22.27 14.74
N PHE A 330 -0.16 -23.33 14.28
CA PHE A 330 -0.29 -23.80 12.89
C PHE A 330 -1.60 -24.54 12.60
N PHE A 331 -2.38 -24.92 13.61
CA PHE A 331 -3.60 -25.70 13.40
C PHE A 331 -4.58 -24.98 12.47
N LEU A 332 -4.83 -23.68 12.69
CA LEU A 332 -5.76 -22.89 11.89
C LEU A 332 -5.31 -22.80 10.43
N TYR A 333 -4.03 -22.55 10.22
CA TYR A 333 -3.44 -22.57 8.87
C TYR A 333 -3.62 -23.92 8.18
N ASP A 334 -3.37 -25.02 8.87
CA ASP A 334 -3.50 -26.39 8.33
C ASP A 334 -4.97 -26.73 8.03
N GLU A 335 -5.91 -26.36 8.90
CA GLU A 335 -7.33 -26.62 8.72
C GLU A 335 -7.93 -25.79 7.56
N LEU A 336 -7.57 -24.52 7.44
CA LEU A 336 -7.98 -23.67 6.32
C LEU A 336 -7.43 -24.20 4.99
N LYS A 337 -6.16 -24.60 4.97
CA LYS A 337 -5.52 -25.16 3.76
C LYS A 337 -6.20 -26.44 3.29
N LYS A 338 -6.67 -27.32 4.20
CA LYS A 338 -7.46 -28.53 3.86
C LYS A 338 -8.79 -28.16 3.19
N ARG A 339 -9.36 -27.00 3.52
CA ARG A 339 -10.61 -26.50 2.94
C ARG A 339 -10.39 -25.60 1.71
N GLY A 340 -9.17 -25.58 1.19
CA GLY A 340 -8.84 -24.80 0.00
C GLY A 340 -8.69 -23.28 0.26
N ILE A 341 -8.56 -22.84 1.50
CA ILE A 341 -8.30 -21.44 1.84
C ILE A 341 -6.81 -21.25 2.12
N ILE A 342 -6.20 -20.28 1.45
CA ILE A 342 -4.76 -19.98 1.55
C ILE A 342 -4.54 -18.48 1.81
N GLY A 343 -3.34 -18.16 2.30
CA GLY A 343 -2.92 -16.75 2.47
C GLY A 343 -2.96 -16.27 3.91
N ILE A 344 -3.51 -17.02 4.86
CA ILE A 344 -3.34 -16.73 6.27
C ILE A 344 -1.88 -16.98 6.68
N HIS A 345 -1.34 -16.13 7.54
CA HIS A 345 0.03 -16.30 8.03
C HIS A 345 0.12 -17.50 8.98
N PRO A 346 1.02 -18.48 8.71
CA PRO A 346 1.19 -19.64 9.59
C PRO A 346 1.54 -19.22 11.04
N GLY A 347 0.93 -19.89 12.01
CA GLY A 347 1.16 -19.62 13.43
C GLY A 347 0.29 -18.54 14.05
N MET A 348 -0.41 -17.76 13.24
CA MET A 348 -1.28 -16.68 13.71
C MET A 348 -2.68 -17.23 14.04
N THR A 349 -3.07 -17.17 15.32
CA THR A 349 -4.39 -17.60 15.79
C THR A 349 -5.05 -16.59 16.72
N LYS A 350 -4.29 -15.93 17.59
CA LYS A 350 -4.83 -14.88 18.47
C LYS A 350 -5.25 -13.65 17.68
N ASN A 351 -4.43 -13.27 16.72
CA ASN A 351 -4.68 -12.17 15.81
C ASN A 351 -4.24 -12.56 14.42
N PHE A 352 -5.09 -12.39 13.43
CA PHE A 352 -4.75 -12.63 12.04
C PHE A 352 -5.41 -11.61 11.12
N LYS A 353 -4.83 -11.44 9.96
CA LYS A 353 -5.23 -10.42 9.00
C LYS A 353 -5.60 -11.08 7.66
N LEU A 354 -6.72 -10.65 7.10
CA LEU A 354 -7.25 -11.14 5.85
C LEU A 354 -7.59 -9.95 4.93
N ASN A 355 -7.56 -10.21 3.64
CA ASN A 355 -8.06 -9.27 2.64
C ASN A 355 -8.94 -10.04 1.66
N ILE A 356 -10.18 -9.60 1.49
CA ILE A 356 -11.18 -10.23 0.63
C ILE A 356 -11.37 -9.51 -0.71
N TYR A 357 -10.60 -8.47 -0.99
CA TYR A 357 -10.71 -7.68 -2.22
C TYR A 357 -10.77 -8.58 -3.46
N ALA A 358 -11.73 -8.28 -4.34
CA ALA A 358 -11.97 -8.98 -5.61
C ALA A 358 -12.23 -10.49 -5.48
N LEU A 359 -12.69 -10.97 -4.34
CA LEU A 359 -13.34 -12.27 -4.21
C LEU A 359 -14.80 -12.17 -4.67
N SER A 360 -15.32 -13.23 -5.28
CA SER A 360 -16.76 -13.34 -5.53
C SER A 360 -17.53 -13.59 -4.24
N TRP A 361 -18.83 -13.36 -4.24
CA TRP A 361 -19.71 -13.68 -3.10
C TRP A 361 -19.62 -15.17 -2.71
N ASP A 362 -19.57 -16.09 -3.70
CA ASP A 362 -19.39 -17.52 -3.47
C ASP A 362 -18.05 -17.84 -2.79
N GLU A 363 -16.96 -17.22 -3.23
CA GLU A 363 -15.65 -17.40 -2.61
C GLU A 363 -15.62 -16.86 -1.17
N ILE A 364 -16.24 -15.71 -0.92
CA ILE A 364 -16.32 -15.13 0.43
C ILE A 364 -17.16 -16.03 1.34
N GLY A 365 -18.32 -16.54 0.85
CA GLY A 365 -19.15 -17.51 1.56
C GLY A 365 -18.35 -18.75 1.97
N LYS A 366 -17.60 -19.33 1.03
CA LYS A 366 -16.73 -20.49 1.31
C LYS A 366 -15.65 -20.19 2.35
N VAL A 367 -15.11 -18.97 2.39
CA VAL A 367 -14.15 -18.57 3.43
C VAL A 367 -14.84 -18.53 4.80
N VAL A 368 -16.01 -17.91 4.89
CA VAL A 368 -16.81 -17.84 6.15
C VAL A 368 -17.15 -19.25 6.64
N GLU A 369 -17.73 -20.09 5.78
CA GLU A 369 -18.08 -21.47 6.11
C GLU A 369 -16.86 -22.25 6.60
N ALA A 370 -15.70 -22.10 5.95
CA ALA A 370 -14.49 -22.76 6.39
C ALA A 370 -14.06 -22.38 7.83
N PHE A 371 -14.24 -21.11 8.21
CA PHE A 371 -13.96 -20.67 9.58
C PHE A 371 -15.02 -21.18 10.57
N LYS A 372 -16.31 -21.17 10.22
CA LYS A 372 -17.42 -21.71 11.03
C LYS A 372 -17.24 -23.19 11.26
N ASP A 373 -17.03 -23.98 10.21
CA ASP A 373 -16.73 -25.42 10.31
C ASP A 373 -15.56 -25.75 11.23
N ILE A 374 -14.49 -24.93 11.18
CA ILE A 374 -13.33 -25.13 12.07
C ILE A 374 -13.74 -24.81 13.51
N ALA A 375 -14.49 -23.74 13.74
CA ALA A 375 -14.99 -23.36 15.06
C ALA A 375 -15.81 -24.51 15.68
N GLU A 376 -16.84 -24.99 14.99
CA GLU A 376 -17.69 -26.09 15.41
C GLU A 376 -16.91 -27.38 15.67
N LYS A 377 -16.00 -27.74 14.76
CA LYS A 377 -15.12 -28.91 14.90
C LYS A 377 -14.34 -28.92 16.23
N TYR A 378 -13.99 -27.75 16.73
CA TYR A 378 -13.21 -27.58 17.96
C TYR A 378 -14.04 -27.10 19.14
N GLY A 379 -15.38 -27.10 19.03
CA GLY A 379 -16.31 -26.79 20.11
C GLY A 379 -16.41 -25.32 20.45
N ILE A 380 -16.15 -24.44 19.46
CA ILE A 380 -16.46 -23.01 19.55
C ILE A 380 -17.88 -22.79 19.04
N GLU A 381 -18.71 -22.07 19.80
CA GLU A 381 -20.07 -21.73 19.40
C GLU A 381 -20.10 -20.82 18.18
N VAL A 382 -21.09 -21.02 17.31
CA VAL A 382 -21.37 -20.19 16.16
C VAL A 382 -22.82 -19.77 16.21
N GLU A 383 -23.07 -18.46 16.26
CA GLU A 383 -24.44 -17.90 16.22
C GLU A 383 -25.05 -18.12 14.82
N ASP A 384 -26.38 -18.27 14.75
CA ASP A 384 -27.14 -18.46 13.51
C ASP A 384 -27.10 -17.24 12.55
#